data_da6efd90cf4a43cd04d43f9cfe0e5348
#
_entry.id   da6efd90cf4a43cd04d43f9cfe0e5348
#
_cell.length_a   1.000
_cell.length_b   1.000
_cell.length_c   1.000
_cell.angle_alpha   90.00
_cell.angle_beta   90.00
_cell.angle_gamma   90.00
#
_symmetry.space_group_name_H-M   'P 1'
#
loop_
_entity.id
_entity.type
_entity.pdbx_description
1 polymer ?
#
loop_
_entity_poly.entity_id
_entity_poly.type
_entity_poly.pdbx_seq_one_letter_code
_entity_poly.pdbx_strand_id
1 'polypeptide(L)'
;MPSYLVVDSSILIFYDRKGKLEDFLRQKKKENYKVVIPNAIAQEVVDEPKGFAEKIREASPESAKRILNSVERINTAIEQGLIQVETVNYRKYSKVMDNVRKHLSKLDAKPEYAVKKGDPELIALVIQLYNEAKEKVFVATLDKGLLKALKPFSNEVEYEVLERL
;
A
#
# COMPACT_ATOMS: atom_id res chain seq x y z
N MET A 1 15.09 -17.31 1.55
CA MET A 1 14.86 -15.85 1.65
C MET A 1 13.43 -15.52 1.27
N PRO A 2 12.69 -14.80 2.10
CA PRO A 2 11.34 -14.41 1.74
C PRO A 2 11.33 -13.41 0.58
N SER A 3 10.28 -13.51 -0.25
CA SER A 3 10.06 -12.59 -1.35
C SER A 3 9.23 -11.40 -0.86
N TYR A 4 9.53 -10.20 -1.34
CA TYR A 4 8.74 -9.02 -1.02
C TYR A 4 7.39 -9.06 -1.73
N LEU A 5 6.33 -8.81 -0.97
CA LEU A 5 4.99 -8.60 -1.49
C LEU A 5 4.55 -7.19 -1.08
N VAL A 6 4.52 -6.29 -2.05
CA VAL A 6 4.07 -4.91 -1.82
C VAL A 6 2.56 -4.87 -2.01
N VAL A 7 1.84 -4.40 -1.01
CA VAL A 7 0.38 -4.28 -1.06
C VAL A 7 -0.04 -2.83 -0.89
N ASP A 8 -1.16 -2.45 -1.50
CA ASP A 8 -1.72 -1.12 -1.34
C ASP A 8 -2.86 -1.11 -0.30
N SER A 9 -3.42 0.07 -0.07
CA SER A 9 -4.53 0.22 0.88
C SER A 9 -5.76 -0.60 0.48
N SER A 10 -6.02 -0.79 -0.83
CA SER A 10 -7.19 -1.53 -1.31
C SER A 10 -7.18 -2.99 -0.83
N ILE A 11 -6.03 -3.64 -0.84
CA ILE A 11 -5.87 -5.02 -0.35
C ILE A 11 -6.11 -5.09 1.16
N LEU A 12 -5.48 -4.21 1.92
CA LEU A 12 -5.61 -4.20 3.38
C LEU A 12 -7.05 -3.96 3.81
N ILE A 13 -7.71 -2.99 3.22
CA ILE A 13 -9.11 -2.64 3.51
C ILE A 13 -10.04 -3.79 3.11
N PHE A 14 -9.81 -4.40 1.95
CA PHE A 14 -10.62 -5.52 1.47
C PHE A 14 -10.63 -6.69 2.46
N TYR A 15 -9.45 -7.14 2.91
CA TYR A 15 -9.36 -8.24 3.86
C TYR A 15 -9.81 -7.86 5.27
N ASP A 16 -9.56 -6.62 5.67
CA ASP A 16 -10.03 -6.12 6.96
C ASP A 16 -11.56 -6.12 7.05
N ARG A 17 -12.24 -5.64 6.01
CA ARG A 17 -13.71 -5.61 5.94
C ARG A 17 -14.32 -7.01 5.97
N LYS A 18 -13.62 -8.00 5.44
CA LYS A 18 -14.05 -9.39 5.48
C LYS A 18 -13.74 -10.09 6.81
N GLY A 19 -13.05 -9.41 7.72
CA GLY A 19 -12.59 -10.00 8.97
C GLY A 19 -11.51 -11.06 8.76
N LYS A 20 -10.75 -10.99 7.66
CA LYS A 20 -9.74 -11.98 7.26
C LYS A 20 -8.34 -11.41 7.11
N LEU A 21 -8.09 -10.20 7.59
CA LEU A 21 -6.79 -9.58 7.41
C LEU A 21 -5.66 -10.40 8.06
N GLU A 22 -5.82 -10.79 9.31
CA GLU A 22 -4.80 -11.59 10.00
C GLU A 22 -4.55 -12.93 9.30
N ASP A 23 -5.62 -13.63 8.91
CA ASP A 23 -5.49 -14.92 8.21
C ASP A 23 -4.76 -14.76 6.89
N PHE A 24 -5.08 -13.72 6.13
CA PHE A 24 -4.42 -13.40 4.87
C PHE A 24 -2.92 -13.16 5.09
N LEU A 25 -2.57 -12.32 6.06
CA LEU A 25 -1.17 -11.98 6.33
C LEU A 25 -0.37 -13.19 6.82
N ARG A 26 -0.95 -14.01 7.69
CA ARG A 26 -0.29 -15.23 8.17
C ARG A 26 -0.12 -16.25 7.05
N GLN A 27 -1.08 -16.36 6.15
CA GLN A 27 -0.98 -17.24 4.99
C GLN A 27 0.15 -16.79 4.06
N LYS A 28 0.26 -15.49 3.81
CA LYS A 28 1.35 -14.94 2.99
C LYS A 28 2.71 -15.21 3.62
N LYS A 29 2.81 -15.09 4.93
CA LYS A 29 4.03 -15.42 5.66
C LYS A 29 4.40 -16.91 5.51
N LYS A 30 3.41 -17.82 5.57
CA LYS A 30 3.63 -19.26 5.34
C LYS A 30 4.10 -19.53 3.91
N GLU A 31 3.61 -18.78 2.94
CA GLU A 31 4.04 -18.88 1.54
C GLU A 31 5.40 -18.23 1.28
N ASN A 32 6.06 -17.80 2.34
CA ASN A 32 7.38 -17.17 2.31
C ASN A 32 7.38 -15.77 1.66
N TYR A 33 6.30 -15.02 1.85
CA TYR A 33 6.25 -13.61 1.49
C TYR A 33 6.48 -12.72 2.71
N LYS A 34 7.11 -11.60 2.45
CA LYS A 34 7.25 -10.51 3.39
C LYS A 34 6.36 -9.36 2.90
N VAL A 35 5.24 -9.16 3.57
CA VAL A 35 4.27 -8.11 3.17
C VAL A 35 4.79 -6.76 3.61
N VAL A 36 4.95 -5.84 2.67
CA VAL A 36 5.51 -4.50 2.91
C VAL A 36 4.60 -3.42 2.34
N ILE A 37 4.59 -2.28 3.00
CA ILE A 37 3.89 -1.07 2.54
C ILE A 37 4.80 0.15 2.74
N PRO A 38 4.69 1.18 1.89
CA PRO A 38 5.39 2.43 2.13
C PRO A 38 4.70 3.28 3.20
N ASN A 39 5.39 4.29 3.72
CA ASN A 39 4.85 5.18 4.75
C ASN A 39 3.53 5.84 4.35
N ALA A 40 3.37 6.25 3.09
CA ALA A 40 2.14 6.89 2.63
C ALA A 40 0.93 5.96 2.71
N ILE A 41 1.11 4.66 2.47
CA ILE A 41 0.02 3.68 2.65
C ILE A 41 -0.31 3.51 4.13
N ALA A 42 0.70 3.45 5.01
CA ALA A 42 0.47 3.40 6.45
C ALA A 42 -0.33 4.62 6.93
N GLN A 43 -0.03 5.80 6.41
CA GLN A 43 -0.80 7.01 6.70
C GLN A 43 -2.26 6.89 6.25
N GLU A 44 -2.49 6.36 5.05
CA GLU A 44 -3.86 6.18 4.51
C GLU A 44 -4.71 5.21 5.33
N VAL A 45 -4.12 4.16 5.88
CA VAL A 45 -4.89 3.09 6.56
C VAL A 45 -4.88 3.21 8.07
N VAL A 46 -3.98 3.98 8.66
CA VAL A 46 -3.87 4.17 10.11
C VAL A 46 -4.10 5.63 10.50
N ASP A 47 -3.20 6.52 10.10
CA ASP A 47 -3.19 7.90 10.60
C ASP A 47 -4.38 8.73 10.13
N GLU A 48 -4.68 8.72 8.83
CA GLU A 48 -5.80 9.48 8.26
C GLU A 48 -7.16 9.00 8.78
N PRO A 49 -7.45 7.68 8.78
CA PRO A 49 -8.72 7.21 9.34
C PRO A 49 -8.86 7.51 10.83
N LYS A 50 -7.78 7.42 11.59
CA LYS A 50 -7.79 7.75 13.02
C LYS A 50 -8.17 9.21 13.24
N GLY A 51 -7.56 10.13 12.49
CA GLY A 51 -7.89 11.56 12.57
C GLY A 51 -9.32 11.86 12.17
N PHE A 52 -9.82 11.20 11.12
CA PHE A 52 -11.21 11.33 10.67
C PHE A 52 -12.19 10.83 11.75
N ALA A 53 -11.92 9.67 12.34
CA ALA A 53 -12.77 9.10 13.40
C ALA A 53 -12.88 10.04 14.60
N GLU A 54 -11.79 10.69 14.99
CA GLU A 54 -11.78 11.68 16.05
C GLU A 54 -12.67 12.88 15.74
N LYS A 55 -12.67 13.33 14.49
CA LYS A 55 -13.51 14.45 14.04
C LYS A 55 -15.00 14.14 14.06
N ILE A 56 -15.40 12.91 13.75
CA ILE A 56 -16.82 12.53 13.66
C ILE A 56 -17.35 11.88 14.94
N ARG A 57 -16.52 11.74 15.95
CA ARG A 57 -16.82 10.99 17.18
C ARG A 57 -18.11 11.41 17.88
N GLU A 58 -18.36 12.73 17.98
CA GLU A 58 -19.56 13.24 18.63
C GLU A 58 -20.81 13.07 17.78
N ALA A 59 -20.69 13.31 16.46
CA ALA A 59 -21.83 13.24 15.53
C ALA A 59 -22.17 11.80 15.13
N SER A 60 -21.18 10.92 15.04
CA SER A 60 -21.36 9.55 14.58
C SER A 60 -20.47 8.57 15.36
N PRO A 61 -20.79 8.34 16.67
CA PRO A 61 -19.92 7.53 17.53
C PRO A 61 -19.75 6.09 17.08
N GLU A 62 -20.76 5.48 16.47
CA GLU A 62 -20.65 4.10 15.98
C GLU A 62 -19.76 3.99 14.75
N SER A 63 -19.87 4.96 13.83
CA SER A 63 -18.98 5.01 12.65
C SER A 63 -17.54 5.24 13.08
N ALA A 64 -17.31 6.15 14.03
CA ALA A 64 -15.99 6.40 14.60
C ALA A 64 -15.41 5.15 15.23
N LYS A 65 -16.21 4.40 15.97
CA LYS A 65 -15.78 3.14 16.60
C LYS A 65 -15.37 2.09 15.58
N ARG A 66 -16.13 1.93 14.49
CA ARG A 66 -15.79 0.98 13.42
C ARG A 66 -14.48 1.34 12.75
N ILE A 67 -14.27 2.63 12.48
CA ILE A 67 -13.02 3.11 11.88
C ILE A 67 -11.85 2.86 12.82
N LEU A 68 -11.98 3.18 14.10
CA LEU A 68 -10.92 2.96 15.08
C LEU A 68 -10.61 1.49 15.29
N ASN A 69 -11.61 0.60 15.23
CA ASN A 69 -11.37 -0.84 15.30
C ASN A 69 -10.57 -1.34 14.11
N SER A 70 -10.86 -0.84 12.89
CA SER A 70 -10.10 -1.17 11.69
C SER A 70 -8.66 -0.68 11.79
N VAL A 71 -8.48 0.56 12.23
CA VAL A 71 -7.14 1.15 12.47
C VAL A 71 -6.35 0.30 13.46
N GLU A 72 -6.98 -0.13 14.56
CA GLU A 72 -6.34 -0.96 15.57
C GLU A 72 -5.90 -2.31 15.01
N ARG A 73 -6.75 -2.96 14.21
CA ARG A 73 -6.40 -4.26 13.60
C ARG A 73 -5.20 -4.13 12.66
N ILE A 74 -5.18 -3.12 11.83
CA ILE A 74 -4.06 -2.88 10.89
C ILE A 74 -2.80 -2.51 11.66
N ASN A 75 -2.91 -1.63 12.64
CA ASN A 75 -1.77 -1.23 13.47
C ASN A 75 -1.19 -2.40 14.27
N THR A 76 -2.04 -3.28 14.78
CA THR A 76 -1.61 -4.50 15.47
C THR A 76 -0.82 -5.41 14.52
N ALA A 77 -1.28 -5.55 13.28
CA ALA A 77 -0.56 -6.34 12.26
C ALA A 77 0.83 -5.75 11.98
N ILE A 78 0.95 -4.42 11.95
CA ILE A 78 2.25 -3.75 11.80
C ILE A 78 3.14 -4.03 13.01
N GLU A 79 2.62 -3.87 14.22
CA GLU A 79 3.37 -4.10 15.47
C GLU A 79 3.84 -5.55 15.61
N GLN A 80 3.03 -6.50 15.15
CA GLN A 80 3.38 -7.92 15.18
C GLN A 80 4.32 -8.35 14.03
N GLY A 81 4.71 -7.44 13.16
CA GLY A 81 5.59 -7.74 12.04
C GLY A 81 4.94 -8.50 10.88
N LEU A 82 3.60 -8.61 10.88
CA LEU A 82 2.86 -9.22 9.76
C LEU A 82 2.81 -8.28 8.55
N ILE A 83 2.87 -6.98 8.77
CA ILE A 83 3.03 -5.94 7.76
C ILE A 83 4.27 -5.15 8.15
N GLN A 84 5.20 -4.99 7.22
CA GLN A 84 6.39 -4.17 7.46
C GLN A 84 6.25 -2.85 6.71
N VAL A 85 6.48 -1.73 7.41
CA VAL A 85 6.52 -0.40 6.78
C VAL A 85 7.95 -0.12 6.34
N GLU A 86 8.12 0.12 5.05
CA GLU A 86 9.42 0.43 4.44
C GLU A 86 9.46 1.89 4.00
N THR A 87 10.54 2.56 4.33
CA THR A 87 10.74 3.96 3.95
C THR A 87 11.35 4.05 2.56
N VAL A 88 10.70 4.81 1.67
CA VAL A 88 11.24 5.12 0.35
C VAL A 88 12.29 6.23 0.48
N ASN A 89 13.39 6.07 -0.22
CA ASN A 89 14.38 7.14 -0.33
C ASN A 89 13.85 8.23 -1.27
N TYR A 90 13.21 9.24 -0.72
CA TYR A 90 12.59 10.33 -1.49
C TYR A 90 13.60 11.09 -2.35
N ARG A 91 14.80 11.28 -1.84
CA ARG A 91 15.85 12.00 -2.58
C ARG A 91 16.20 11.27 -3.89
N LYS A 92 16.30 9.94 -3.83
CA LYS A 92 16.66 9.12 -4.98
C LYS A 92 15.49 8.90 -5.94
N TYR A 93 14.27 8.77 -5.42
CA TYR A 93 13.10 8.36 -6.20
C TYR A 93 12.06 9.47 -6.42
N SER A 94 12.38 10.73 -6.10
CA SER A 94 11.45 11.85 -6.30
C SER A 94 10.98 11.99 -7.75
N LYS A 95 11.88 11.78 -8.69
CA LYS A 95 11.59 11.87 -10.12
C LYS A 95 10.61 10.78 -10.57
N VAL A 96 10.79 9.57 -10.07
CA VAL A 96 9.88 8.45 -10.32
C VAL A 96 8.49 8.78 -9.79
N MET A 97 8.41 9.27 -8.55
CA MET A 97 7.13 9.62 -7.93
C MET A 97 6.42 10.74 -8.68
N ASP A 98 7.15 11.75 -9.16
CA ASP A 98 6.56 12.83 -9.97
C ASP A 98 6.02 12.32 -11.30
N ASN A 99 6.76 11.45 -11.97
CA ASN A 99 6.33 10.86 -13.24
C ASN A 99 5.07 10.00 -13.05
N VAL A 100 5.01 9.21 -11.98
CA VAL A 100 3.83 8.40 -11.65
C VAL A 100 2.63 9.30 -11.37
N ARG A 101 2.84 10.38 -10.60
CA ARG A 101 1.77 11.33 -10.28
C ARG A 101 1.19 11.97 -11.54
N LYS A 102 2.05 12.37 -12.46
CA LYS A 102 1.63 12.93 -13.76
C LYS A 102 0.85 11.91 -14.58
N HIS A 103 1.30 10.69 -14.62
CA HIS A 103 0.63 9.61 -15.36
C HIS A 103 -0.76 9.32 -14.77
N LEU A 104 -0.87 9.20 -13.46
CA LEU A 104 -2.15 8.99 -12.78
C LEU A 104 -3.09 10.18 -12.94
N SER A 105 -2.56 11.40 -12.92
CA SER A 105 -3.33 12.61 -13.17
C SER A 105 -4.02 12.57 -14.55
N LYS A 106 -3.29 12.12 -15.57
CA LYS A 106 -3.84 11.96 -16.91
C LYS A 106 -4.86 10.83 -17.01
N LEU A 107 -4.55 9.68 -16.41
CA LEU A 107 -5.46 8.52 -16.43
C LEU A 107 -6.81 8.81 -15.78
N ASP A 108 -6.79 9.52 -14.66
CA ASP A 108 -7.98 9.80 -13.86
C ASP A 108 -8.63 11.17 -14.19
N ALA A 109 -8.09 11.90 -15.15
CA ALA A 109 -8.53 13.23 -15.56
C ALA A 109 -8.69 14.18 -14.37
N LYS A 110 -7.71 14.20 -13.46
CA LYS A 110 -7.69 15.05 -12.25
C LYS A 110 -6.36 15.77 -12.12
N PRO A 111 -6.29 16.91 -11.37
CA PRO A 111 -5.02 17.61 -11.17
C PRO A 111 -4.03 16.76 -10.36
N GLU A 112 -2.74 17.02 -10.55
CA GLU A 112 -1.67 16.27 -9.88
C GLU A 112 -1.78 16.29 -8.36
N TYR A 113 -2.21 17.43 -7.78
CA TYR A 113 -2.36 17.54 -6.33
C TYR A 113 -3.47 16.65 -5.76
N ALA A 114 -4.42 16.21 -6.60
CA ALA A 114 -5.50 15.33 -6.21
C ALA A 114 -5.11 13.84 -6.28
N VAL A 115 -3.93 13.52 -6.82
CA VAL A 115 -3.41 12.15 -6.83
C VAL A 115 -2.95 11.80 -5.42
N LYS A 116 -3.42 10.66 -4.90
CA LYS A 116 -3.04 10.17 -3.58
C LYS A 116 -1.55 9.85 -3.53
N LYS A 117 -0.90 10.22 -2.43
CA LYS A 117 0.55 9.98 -2.24
C LYS A 117 0.93 8.51 -2.21
N GLY A 118 -0.01 7.64 -1.84
CA GLY A 118 0.24 6.21 -1.72
C GLY A 118 0.68 5.55 -3.01
N ASP A 119 0.04 5.87 -4.13
CA ASP A 119 0.31 5.22 -5.40
C ASP A 119 1.71 5.54 -5.95
N PRO A 120 2.14 6.80 -6.05
CA PRO A 120 3.52 7.10 -6.46
C PRO A 120 4.57 6.51 -5.53
N GLU A 121 4.34 6.57 -4.23
CA GLU A 121 5.28 6.05 -3.24
C GLU A 121 5.38 4.52 -3.29
N LEU A 122 4.25 3.83 -3.52
CA LEU A 122 4.23 2.39 -3.66
C LEU A 122 5.06 1.94 -4.88
N ILE A 123 4.89 2.59 -6.01
CA ILE A 123 5.67 2.26 -7.21
C ILE A 123 7.15 2.52 -6.98
N ALA A 124 7.49 3.64 -6.33
CA ALA A 124 8.87 3.93 -5.95
C ALA A 124 9.43 2.85 -5.03
N LEU A 125 8.61 2.33 -4.10
CA LEU A 125 9.03 1.23 -3.22
C LEU A 125 9.32 -0.05 -3.99
N VAL A 126 8.49 -0.41 -4.97
CA VAL A 126 8.73 -1.57 -5.83
C VAL A 126 10.10 -1.47 -6.51
N ILE A 127 10.39 -0.30 -7.09
CA ILE A 127 11.65 -0.04 -7.76
C ILE A 127 12.83 -0.11 -6.78
N GLN A 128 12.68 0.50 -5.61
CA GLN A 128 13.70 0.49 -4.58
C GLN A 128 14.03 -0.92 -4.11
N LEU A 129 13.00 -1.71 -3.81
CA LEU A 129 13.20 -3.09 -3.34
C LEU A 129 13.87 -3.95 -4.40
N TYR A 130 13.47 -3.82 -5.66
CA TYR A 130 14.12 -4.52 -6.74
C TYR A 130 15.60 -4.12 -6.87
N ASN A 131 15.89 -2.82 -6.82
CA ASN A 131 17.26 -2.33 -6.94
C ASN A 131 18.15 -2.79 -5.78
N GLU A 132 17.62 -2.89 -4.57
CA GLU A 132 18.36 -3.35 -3.39
C GLU A 132 18.58 -4.85 -3.38
N ALA A 133 17.53 -5.64 -3.64
CA ALA A 133 17.58 -7.09 -3.54
C ALA A 133 17.99 -7.78 -4.83
N LYS A 134 17.82 -7.15 -5.98
CA LYS A 134 18.04 -7.74 -7.32
C LYS A 134 17.18 -8.99 -7.56
N GLU A 135 16.05 -9.07 -6.87
CA GLU A 135 15.09 -10.16 -7.00
C GLU A 135 13.72 -9.60 -7.39
N LYS A 136 12.92 -10.44 -8.04
CA LYS A 136 11.55 -10.09 -8.44
C LYS A 136 10.74 -9.64 -7.22
N VAL A 137 10.01 -8.54 -7.37
CA VAL A 137 9.10 -8.01 -6.36
C VAL A 137 7.67 -8.39 -6.74
N PHE A 138 6.88 -8.84 -5.78
CA PHE A 138 5.48 -9.17 -5.99
C PHE A 138 4.60 -8.00 -5.56
N VAL A 139 3.54 -7.73 -6.32
CA VAL A 139 2.61 -6.63 -6.06
C VAL A 139 1.19 -7.17 -6.02
N ALA A 140 0.41 -6.73 -5.03
CA ALA A 140 -1.01 -7.05 -4.93
C ALA A 140 -1.81 -5.77 -4.77
N THR A 141 -2.78 -5.56 -5.65
CA THR A 141 -3.68 -4.42 -5.62
C THR A 141 -4.99 -4.77 -6.31
N LEU A 142 -6.07 -4.11 -5.88
CA LEU A 142 -7.36 -4.15 -6.57
C LEU A 142 -7.54 -2.93 -7.49
N ASP A 143 -6.58 -2.02 -7.49
CA ASP A 143 -6.63 -0.78 -8.27
C ASP A 143 -5.99 -0.96 -9.64
N LYS A 144 -6.82 -0.99 -10.68
CA LYS A 144 -6.36 -1.12 -12.07
C LYS A 144 -5.53 0.08 -12.53
N GLY A 145 -5.79 1.26 -11.97
CA GLY A 145 -5.01 2.46 -12.27
C GLY A 145 -3.57 2.34 -11.80
N LEU A 146 -3.37 1.76 -10.63
CA LEU A 146 -2.04 1.49 -10.10
C LEU A 146 -1.26 0.52 -11.01
N LEU A 147 -1.92 -0.54 -11.48
CA LEU A 147 -1.30 -1.50 -12.39
C LEU A 147 -0.88 -0.86 -13.71
N LYS A 148 -1.72 0.04 -14.25
CA LYS A 148 -1.40 0.80 -15.46
C LYS A 148 -0.20 1.72 -15.23
N ALA A 149 -0.12 2.35 -14.07
CA ALA A 149 0.98 3.24 -13.71
C ALA A 149 2.30 2.49 -13.49
N LEU A 150 2.23 1.23 -13.10
CA LEU A 150 3.41 0.37 -12.90
C LEU A 150 3.99 -0.16 -14.21
N LYS A 151 3.15 -0.32 -15.22
CA LYS A 151 3.52 -0.90 -16.52
C LYS A 151 4.73 -0.26 -17.22
N PRO A 152 4.89 1.08 -17.26
CA PRO A 152 6.04 1.70 -17.88
C PRO A 152 7.40 1.28 -17.30
N PHE A 153 7.41 0.76 -16.08
CA PHE A 153 8.64 0.33 -15.40
C PHE A 153 8.97 -1.15 -15.60
N SER A 154 8.16 -1.88 -16.39
CA SER A 154 8.32 -3.33 -16.60
C SER A 154 9.64 -3.72 -17.26
N ASN A 155 10.30 -2.79 -17.98
CA ASN A 155 11.60 -3.03 -18.58
C ASN A 155 12.78 -2.75 -17.64
N GLU A 156 12.53 -2.04 -16.52
CA GLU A 156 13.56 -1.62 -15.59
C GLU A 156 13.58 -2.49 -14.33
N VAL A 157 12.43 -3.04 -13.96
CA VAL A 157 12.28 -3.83 -12.72
C VAL A 157 11.48 -5.09 -13.02
N GLU A 158 11.89 -6.19 -12.40
CA GLU A 158 11.12 -7.43 -12.46
C GLU A 158 10.07 -7.42 -11.35
N TYR A 159 8.81 -7.44 -11.74
CA TYR A 159 7.70 -7.56 -10.80
C TYR A 159 6.64 -8.51 -11.33
N GLU A 160 5.88 -9.08 -10.41
CA GLU A 160 4.75 -9.95 -10.74
C GLU A 160 3.55 -9.51 -9.93
N VAL A 161 2.41 -9.37 -10.60
CA VAL A 161 1.15 -9.02 -9.94
C VAL A 161 0.46 -10.32 -9.50
N LEU A 162 0.14 -10.41 -8.21
CA LEU A 162 -0.63 -11.54 -7.70
C LEU A 162 -2.11 -11.24 -7.87
N GLU A 163 -2.75 -11.92 -8.82
CA GLU A 163 -4.18 -11.75 -9.11
C GLU A 163 -5.07 -12.63 -8.22
N ARG A 164 -4.51 -13.74 -7.74
CA ARG A 164 -5.20 -14.66 -6.84
C ARG A 164 -4.47 -14.71 -5.52
N LEU A 165 -5.14 -14.22 -4.51
CA LEU A 165 -4.58 -14.12 -3.15
C LEU A 165 -5.17 -15.23 -2.21
#